data_a6187a564b201dc70209e28d2b37bc2d
#
_entry.id   a6187a564b201dc70209e28d2b37bc2d
#
_cell.length_a   1.000
_cell.length_b   1.000
_cell.length_c   1.000
_cell.angle_alpha   90.00
_cell.angle_beta   90.00
_cell.angle_gamma   90.00
#
_symmetry.space_group_name_H-M   'P 1'
#
loop_
_entity.id
_entity.type
_entity.pdbx_description
1 polymer ?
#
loop_
_entity_poly.entity_id
_entity_poly.type
_entity_poly.pdbx_seq_one_letter_code
_entity_poly.pdbx_strand_id
1 'polypeptide(L)'
;MRYLPLFFDLKNRQILLIGGGDVALRKARLLIRASAKVKVVSHNIIPELKKLIEDSHGETIVGDYESSLLKNVQLVIAATDNDTLNKQVYEDATSLLIPVNVVDNQPLCTFIFPAIVDRSPIVIGISSAGKSPVLARNLRAKIESIVPAKYADLGQIIGKYRESVKNKFKTVGLRRNFWEKLLEGPFTEQVLAGQLKEAESLLVETLEDSNVYLKGNVSFVSTGTGDPENITFKALRLMQKADWIVYDKSVPDSIIELCRRDADLLIVDAEDTNKLIELAKDGQQVVRLIVGNAAQNKLVATQFTEIMEAQISSQIIPGVPEH
;
A
#
# COMPACT_ATOMS: atom_id res chain seq x y z
N MET A 1 10.79 -12.29 8.96
CA MET A 1 11.00 -11.73 7.60
C MET A 1 12.43 -11.26 7.49
N ARG A 2 13.22 -11.72 6.48
CA ARG A 2 14.62 -11.30 6.31
C ARG A 2 14.75 -9.95 5.63
N TYR A 3 13.92 -9.66 4.64
CA TYR A 3 13.93 -8.41 3.87
C TYR A 3 12.69 -7.59 4.17
N LEU A 4 12.90 -6.35 4.57
CA LEU A 4 11.82 -5.37 4.71
C LEU A 4 11.52 -4.75 3.33
N PRO A 5 10.27 -4.81 2.83
CA PRO A 5 9.92 -4.14 1.58
C PRO A 5 9.91 -2.63 1.77
N LEU A 6 10.72 -1.93 0.98
CA LEU A 6 10.82 -0.48 0.94
C LEU A 6 10.74 -0.01 -0.51
N PHE A 7 10.13 1.14 -0.74
CA PHE A 7 10.21 1.88 -1.99
C PHE A 7 11.24 2.98 -1.85
N PHE A 8 12.30 2.87 -2.65
CA PHE A 8 13.43 3.79 -2.59
C PHE A 8 13.23 4.91 -3.61
N ASP A 9 13.20 6.17 -3.17
CA ASP A 9 13.13 7.32 -4.08
C ASP A 9 14.49 7.55 -4.74
N LEU A 10 14.57 7.20 -6.02
CA LEU A 10 15.78 7.34 -6.84
C LEU A 10 15.79 8.61 -7.70
N LYS A 11 14.73 9.43 -7.65
CA LYS A 11 14.64 10.62 -8.50
C LYS A 11 15.83 11.54 -8.31
N ASN A 12 16.59 11.77 -9.40
CA ASN A 12 17.83 12.56 -9.42
C ASN A 12 18.97 12.04 -8.52
N ARG A 13 18.87 10.80 -8.01
CA ARG A 13 19.94 10.17 -7.21
C ARG A 13 20.99 9.53 -8.10
N GLN A 14 22.26 9.66 -7.70
CA GLN A 14 23.37 9.04 -8.40
C GLN A 14 23.45 7.55 -8.07
N ILE A 15 23.42 6.72 -9.07
CA ILE A 15 23.56 5.26 -8.95
C ILE A 15 24.79 4.81 -9.76
N LEU A 16 25.62 3.97 -9.15
CA LEU A 16 26.77 3.36 -9.84
C LEU A 16 26.41 1.95 -10.30
N LEU A 17 26.59 1.70 -11.57
CA LEU A 17 26.41 0.40 -12.20
C LEU A 17 27.75 -0.07 -12.75
N ILE A 18 28.28 -1.16 -12.20
CA ILE A 18 29.52 -1.78 -12.61
C ILE A 18 29.20 -2.96 -13.54
N GLY A 19 29.72 -2.93 -14.76
CA GLY A 19 29.44 -3.89 -15.83
C GLY A 19 28.80 -3.24 -17.05
N GLY A 20 29.02 -3.79 -18.22
CA GLY A 20 28.65 -3.20 -19.52
C GLY A 20 27.83 -4.08 -20.45
N GLY A 21 27.39 -5.27 -19.98
CA GLY A 21 26.65 -6.25 -20.78
C GLY A 21 25.13 -6.16 -20.64
N ASP A 22 24.42 -7.20 -21.14
CA ASP A 22 22.94 -7.27 -21.15
C ASP A 22 22.29 -7.20 -19.76
N VAL A 23 22.96 -7.74 -18.74
CA VAL A 23 22.48 -7.68 -17.36
C VAL A 23 22.49 -6.23 -16.86
N ALA A 24 23.59 -5.52 -17.12
CA ALA A 24 23.71 -4.10 -16.81
C ALA A 24 22.66 -3.26 -17.56
N LEU A 25 22.44 -3.54 -18.85
CA LEU A 25 21.41 -2.89 -19.66
C LEU A 25 19.99 -3.04 -19.03
N ARG A 26 19.65 -4.25 -18.60
CA ARG A 26 18.35 -4.49 -17.94
C ARG A 26 18.22 -3.70 -16.63
N LYS A 27 19.29 -3.62 -15.83
CA LYS A 27 19.32 -2.83 -14.59
C LYS A 27 19.26 -1.34 -14.88
N ALA A 28 20.01 -0.85 -15.86
CA ALA A 28 19.97 0.55 -16.28
C ALA A 28 18.56 1.00 -16.70
N ARG A 29 17.85 0.20 -17.50
CA ARG A 29 16.46 0.49 -17.90
C ARG A 29 15.53 0.68 -16.69
N LEU A 30 15.67 -0.18 -15.68
CA LEU A 30 14.86 -0.09 -14.45
C LEU A 30 15.17 1.18 -13.65
N LEU A 31 16.46 1.50 -13.50
CA LEU A 31 16.92 2.68 -12.76
C LEU A 31 16.50 3.99 -13.43
N ILE A 32 16.63 4.06 -14.76
CA ILE A 32 16.21 5.22 -15.54
C ILE A 32 14.69 5.44 -15.47
N ARG A 33 13.89 4.36 -15.50
CA ARG A 33 12.44 4.46 -15.26
C ARG A 33 12.11 5.02 -13.89
N ALA A 34 12.97 4.80 -12.88
CA ALA A 34 12.86 5.41 -11.56
C ALA A 34 13.47 6.81 -11.48
N SER A 35 13.80 7.42 -12.63
CA SER A 35 14.40 8.76 -12.74
C SER A 35 15.77 8.91 -12.05
N ALA A 36 16.51 7.82 -11.90
CA ALA A 36 17.87 7.82 -11.36
C ALA A 36 18.87 8.41 -12.37
N LYS A 37 19.94 9.01 -11.86
CA LYS A 37 21.13 9.37 -12.64
C LYS A 37 22.08 8.19 -12.61
N VAL A 38 22.24 7.50 -13.73
CA VAL A 38 23.03 6.28 -13.79
C VAL A 38 24.43 6.59 -14.32
N LYS A 39 25.45 6.17 -13.56
CA LYS A 39 26.84 6.14 -13.96
C LYS A 39 27.24 4.69 -14.19
N VAL A 40 27.73 4.37 -15.38
CA VAL A 40 28.19 3.03 -15.75
C VAL A 40 29.71 3.01 -15.83
N VAL A 41 30.34 2.01 -15.23
CA VAL A 41 31.80 1.76 -15.39
C VAL A 41 32.02 0.33 -15.86
N SER A 42 32.77 0.18 -16.94
CA SER A 42 33.19 -1.13 -17.48
C SER A 42 34.25 -0.93 -18.58
N HIS A 43 35.11 -1.92 -18.78
CA HIS A 43 36.01 -1.94 -19.95
C HIS A 43 35.25 -2.06 -21.27
N ASN A 44 34.19 -2.86 -21.28
CA ASN A 44 33.40 -3.10 -22.47
C ASN A 44 31.92 -2.73 -22.15
N ILE A 45 31.39 -1.75 -22.86
CA ILE A 45 30.00 -1.31 -22.75
C ILE A 45 29.32 -1.57 -24.10
N ILE A 46 28.26 -2.37 -24.09
CA ILE A 46 27.49 -2.65 -25.31
C ILE A 46 26.86 -1.36 -25.86
N PRO A 47 26.75 -1.21 -27.19
CA PRO A 47 26.24 0.02 -27.82
C PRO A 47 24.88 0.45 -27.32
N GLU A 48 23.99 -0.50 -27.08
CA GLU A 48 22.61 -0.24 -26.58
C GLU A 48 22.60 0.35 -25.17
N LEU A 49 23.50 -0.12 -24.29
CA LEU A 49 23.64 0.44 -22.94
C LEU A 49 24.24 1.84 -23.00
N LYS A 50 25.30 2.03 -23.80
CA LYS A 50 25.93 3.34 -23.96
C LYS A 50 24.90 4.38 -24.43
N LYS A 51 24.16 4.07 -25.50
CA LYS A 51 23.10 4.94 -26.03
C LYS A 51 22.03 5.23 -24.98
N LEU A 52 21.55 4.21 -24.25
CA LEU A 52 20.53 4.39 -23.22
C LEU A 52 21.00 5.35 -22.11
N ILE A 53 22.25 5.27 -21.69
CA ILE A 53 22.83 6.15 -20.66
C ILE A 53 22.98 7.58 -21.19
N GLU A 54 23.47 7.74 -22.42
CA GLU A 54 23.58 9.05 -23.08
C GLU A 54 22.22 9.72 -23.23
N ASP A 55 21.22 9.02 -23.74
CA ASP A 55 19.84 9.50 -23.91
C ASP A 55 19.19 9.93 -22.58
N SER A 56 19.59 9.31 -21.46
CA SER A 56 19.11 9.62 -20.12
C SER A 56 19.97 10.65 -19.36
N HIS A 57 20.93 11.29 -20.03
CA HIS A 57 21.89 12.21 -19.41
C HIS A 57 22.69 11.58 -18.26
N GLY A 58 22.95 10.28 -18.34
CA GLY A 58 23.85 9.55 -17.45
C GLY A 58 25.32 9.66 -17.90
N GLU A 59 26.19 8.95 -17.21
CA GLU A 59 27.63 8.97 -17.46
C GLU A 59 28.15 7.55 -17.75
N THR A 60 29.03 7.41 -18.75
CA THR A 60 29.75 6.17 -19.04
C THR A 60 31.26 6.36 -18.85
N ILE A 61 31.86 5.48 -18.12
CA ILE A 61 33.33 5.42 -17.88
C ILE A 61 33.84 4.11 -18.44
N VAL A 62 34.76 4.22 -19.42
CA VAL A 62 35.47 3.05 -19.95
C VAL A 62 36.76 2.89 -19.17
N GLY A 63 36.85 1.83 -18.36
CA GLY A 63 38.01 1.58 -17.51
C GLY A 63 37.71 0.70 -16.31
N ASP A 64 38.67 0.68 -15.38
CA ASP A 64 38.56 -0.05 -14.13
C ASP A 64 37.62 0.62 -13.14
N TYR A 65 37.03 -0.20 -12.25
CA TYR A 65 36.34 0.29 -11.07
C TYR A 65 37.41 0.81 -10.06
N GLU A 66 37.13 1.98 -9.53
CA GLU A 66 37.85 2.55 -8.39
C GLU A 66 36.88 2.93 -7.28
N SER A 67 37.26 2.75 -6.01
CA SER A 67 36.41 3.12 -4.86
C SER A 67 36.06 4.60 -4.81
N SER A 68 36.87 5.46 -5.43
CA SER A 68 36.59 6.89 -5.61
C SER A 68 35.27 7.18 -6.34
N LEU A 69 34.79 6.24 -7.18
CA LEU A 69 33.55 6.32 -7.92
C LEU A 69 32.32 6.22 -7.02
N LEU A 70 32.46 5.75 -5.77
CA LEU A 70 31.39 5.67 -4.77
C LEU A 70 31.01 7.03 -4.16
N LYS A 71 31.78 8.06 -4.43
CA LYS A 71 31.50 9.40 -3.89
C LYS A 71 30.14 9.91 -4.38
N ASN A 72 29.27 10.30 -3.42
CA ASN A 72 27.90 10.79 -3.67
C ASN A 72 26.96 9.76 -4.31
N VAL A 73 27.31 8.48 -4.32
CA VAL A 73 26.46 7.40 -4.81
C VAL A 73 25.47 6.96 -3.73
N GLN A 74 24.21 6.76 -4.11
CA GLN A 74 23.15 6.34 -3.20
C GLN A 74 22.89 4.82 -3.24
N LEU A 75 23.32 4.16 -4.31
CA LEU A 75 23.09 2.73 -4.53
C LEU A 75 24.07 2.21 -5.55
N VAL A 76 24.55 0.99 -5.34
CA VAL A 76 25.52 0.32 -6.21
C VAL A 76 24.96 -0.99 -6.74
N ILE A 77 25.20 -1.26 -8.02
CA ILE A 77 24.90 -2.55 -8.65
C ILE A 77 26.15 -3.07 -9.34
N ALA A 78 26.60 -4.24 -8.93
CA ALA A 78 27.67 -4.98 -9.62
C ALA A 78 27.05 -6.06 -10.51
N ALA A 79 27.23 -5.91 -11.82
CA ALA A 79 26.69 -6.78 -12.86
C ALA A 79 27.82 -7.26 -13.78
N THR A 80 28.88 -7.83 -13.18
CA THR A 80 30.06 -8.36 -13.86
C THR A 80 30.22 -9.85 -13.61
N ASP A 81 30.97 -10.53 -14.46
CA ASP A 81 31.34 -11.94 -14.30
C ASP A 81 32.64 -12.11 -13.48
N ASN A 82 33.20 -11.02 -12.95
CA ASN A 82 34.41 -11.04 -12.15
C ASN A 82 34.11 -11.05 -10.65
N ASP A 83 34.17 -12.24 -10.05
CA ASP A 83 33.84 -12.43 -8.62
C ASP A 83 34.75 -11.63 -7.68
N THR A 84 36.02 -11.44 -8.03
CA THR A 84 36.98 -10.65 -7.23
C THR A 84 36.56 -9.18 -7.22
N LEU A 85 36.22 -8.63 -8.39
CA LEU A 85 35.73 -7.26 -8.52
C LEU A 85 34.38 -7.09 -7.79
N ASN A 86 33.47 -8.04 -7.97
CA ASN A 86 32.16 -8.02 -7.31
C ASN A 86 32.28 -8.00 -5.78
N LYS A 87 33.22 -8.79 -5.23
CA LYS A 87 33.53 -8.79 -3.80
C LYS A 87 34.13 -7.47 -3.33
N GLN A 88 35.10 -6.93 -4.09
CA GLN A 88 35.67 -5.62 -3.79
C GLN A 88 34.62 -4.51 -3.77
N VAL A 89 33.74 -4.45 -4.78
CA VAL A 89 32.64 -3.48 -4.84
C VAL A 89 31.72 -3.62 -3.62
N TYR A 90 31.42 -4.85 -3.19
CA TYR A 90 30.62 -5.10 -2.01
C TYR A 90 31.30 -4.58 -0.73
N GLU A 91 32.58 -4.89 -0.54
CA GLU A 91 33.36 -4.45 0.62
C GLU A 91 33.47 -2.93 0.67
N ASP A 92 33.78 -2.28 -0.43
CA ASP A 92 33.88 -0.82 -0.53
C ASP A 92 32.55 -0.14 -0.26
N ALA A 93 31.47 -0.60 -0.89
CA ALA A 93 30.15 -0.02 -0.72
C ALA A 93 29.62 -0.20 0.71
N THR A 94 29.79 -1.38 1.31
CA THR A 94 29.34 -1.64 2.68
C THR A 94 30.13 -0.86 3.73
N SER A 95 31.42 -0.63 3.50
CA SER A 95 32.26 0.22 4.37
C SER A 95 31.76 1.67 4.44
N LEU A 96 31.13 2.13 3.35
CA LEU A 96 30.53 3.47 3.24
C LEU A 96 29.02 3.49 3.54
N LEU A 97 28.44 2.35 4.00
CA LEU A 97 27.02 2.18 4.24
C LEU A 97 26.15 2.42 2.99
N ILE A 98 26.69 2.24 1.81
CA ILE A 98 25.96 2.36 0.55
C ILE A 98 25.28 1.01 0.24
N PRO A 99 23.95 0.98 -0.01
CA PRO A 99 23.28 -0.22 -0.43
C PRO A 99 23.87 -0.81 -1.71
N VAL A 100 24.17 -2.11 -1.70
CA VAL A 100 24.81 -2.81 -2.82
C VAL A 100 24.03 -4.07 -3.21
N ASN A 101 23.95 -4.30 -4.52
CA ASN A 101 23.43 -5.53 -5.10
C ASN A 101 24.45 -6.11 -6.09
N VAL A 102 24.98 -7.27 -5.76
CA VAL A 102 25.80 -8.08 -6.68
C VAL A 102 24.86 -9.06 -7.37
N VAL A 103 24.75 -8.94 -8.70
CA VAL A 103 23.81 -9.76 -9.47
C VAL A 103 24.18 -11.23 -9.36
N ASP A 104 23.17 -12.07 -9.17
CA ASP A 104 23.26 -13.53 -9.01
C ASP A 104 24.12 -14.01 -7.82
N ASN A 105 24.49 -13.10 -6.90
CA ASN A 105 25.26 -13.41 -5.70
C ASN A 105 24.58 -12.84 -4.44
N GLN A 106 23.55 -13.55 -3.93
CA GLN A 106 22.76 -13.09 -2.79
C GLN A 106 23.56 -12.79 -1.51
N PRO A 107 24.61 -13.54 -1.13
CA PRO A 107 25.44 -13.21 0.04
C PRO A 107 26.09 -11.82 -0.04
N LEU A 108 26.39 -11.33 -1.23
CA LEU A 108 26.97 -10.01 -1.47
C LEU A 108 25.90 -8.96 -1.80
N CYS A 109 24.70 -9.10 -1.24
CA CYS A 109 23.61 -8.15 -1.44
C CYS A 109 23.07 -7.63 -0.12
N THR A 110 23.01 -6.30 0.03
CA THR A 110 22.31 -5.66 1.14
C THR A 110 20.85 -5.41 0.82
N PHE A 111 20.46 -5.41 -0.45
CA PHE A 111 19.09 -5.37 -0.92
C PHE A 111 18.90 -6.28 -2.15
N ILE A 112 17.65 -6.58 -2.47
CA ILE A 112 17.28 -7.39 -3.64
C ILE A 112 16.26 -6.67 -4.51
N PHE A 113 16.29 -6.94 -5.83
CA PHE A 113 15.25 -6.46 -6.73
C PHE A 113 14.04 -7.41 -6.70
N PRO A 114 12.82 -6.89 -6.44
CA PRO A 114 11.60 -7.68 -6.55
C PRO A 114 11.20 -7.90 -8.02
N ALA A 115 10.27 -8.81 -8.27
CA ALA A 115 9.44 -8.76 -9.46
C ALA A 115 8.47 -7.57 -9.32
N ILE A 116 8.35 -6.73 -10.37
CA ILE A 116 7.64 -5.46 -10.30
C ILE A 116 6.45 -5.48 -11.24
N VAL A 117 5.28 -5.10 -10.71
CA VAL A 117 4.12 -4.67 -11.51
C VAL A 117 4.04 -3.15 -11.39
N ASP A 118 4.32 -2.48 -12.50
CA ASP A 118 4.34 -1.02 -12.57
C ASP A 118 3.08 -0.51 -13.26
N ARG A 119 2.29 0.21 -12.50
CA ARG A 119 1.08 0.94 -12.91
C ARG A 119 1.16 2.37 -12.34
N SER A 120 2.33 2.99 -12.51
CA SER A 120 2.63 4.29 -11.86
C SER A 120 1.45 5.26 -11.94
N PRO A 121 1.04 5.86 -10.79
CA PRO A 121 1.79 5.90 -9.53
C PRO A 121 1.66 4.66 -8.61
N ILE A 122 0.93 3.63 -9.02
CA ILE A 122 0.78 2.38 -8.25
C ILE A 122 1.91 1.43 -8.65
N VAL A 123 2.70 0.97 -7.67
CA VAL A 123 3.79 0.02 -7.88
C VAL A 123 3.65 -1.13 -6.88
N ILE A 124 3.76 -2.37 -7.38
CA ILE A 124 3.69 -3.57 -6.55
C ILE A 124 5.00 -4.34 -6.70
N GLY A 125 5.69 -4.56 -5.59
CA GLY A 125 6.91 -5.35 -5.51
C GLY A 125 6.63 -6.74 -4.93
N ILE A 126 7.13 -7.81 -5.59
CA ILE A 126 6.91 -9.19 -5.18
C ILE A 126 8.27 -9.86 -5.02
N SER A 127 8.53 -10.41 -3.84
CA SER A 127 9.79 -11.10 -3.56
C SER A 127 9.56 -12.45 -2.89
N SER A 128 10.33 -13.44 -3.32
CA SER A 128 10.45 -14.74 -2.66
C SER A 128 11.73 -14.84 -1.81
N ALA A 129 12.40 -13.71 -1.53
CA ALA A 129 13.69 -13.63 -0.87
C ALA A 129 14.78 -14.49 -1.55
N GLY A 130 14.74 -14.58 -2.89
CA GLY A 130 15.67 -15.38 -3.69
C GLY A 130 15.36 -16.89 -3.73
N LYS A 131 14.38 -17.37 -2.94
CA LYS A 131 14.09 -18.82 -2.84
C LYS A 131 13.37 -19.41 -4.06
N SER A 132 12.51 -18.63 -4.71
CA SER A 132 11.75 -19.12 -5.88
C SER A 132 11.43 -18.01 -6.86
N PRO A 133 12.33 -17.71 -7.81
CA PRO A 133 12.07 -16.72 -8.86
C PRO A 133 10.85 -17.08 -9.72
N VAL A 134 10.57 -18.38 -9.92
CA VAL A 134 9.39 -18.87 -10.67
C VAL A 134 8.09 -18.50 -9.96
N LEU A 135 8.03 -18.67 -8.63
CA LEU A 135 6.85 -18.31 -7.84
C LEU A 135 6.61 -16.79 -7.89
N ALA A 136 7.65 -15.98 -7.74
CA ALA A 136 7.55 -14.53 -7.84
C ALA A 136 7.03 -14.08 -9.21
N ARG A 137 7.49 -14.72 -10.31
CA ARG A 137 7.04 -14.46 -11.67
C ARG A 137 5.57 -14.87 -11.87
N ASN A 138 5.16 -16.03 -11.36
CA ASN A 138 3.77 -16.50 -11.45
C ASN A 138 2.81 -15.58 -10.68
N LEU A 139 3.20 -15.14 -9.48
CA LEU A 139 2.44 -14.15 -8.70
C LEU A 139 2.35 -12.81 -9.44
N ARG A 140 3.45 -12.36 -10.03
CA ARG A 140 3.45 -11.16 -10.86
C ARG A 140 2.43 -11.27 -11.98
N ALA A 141 2.43 -12.36 -12.76
CA ALA A 141 1.49 -12.57 -13.87
C ALA A 141 0.03 -12.57 -13.40
N LYS A 142 -0.27 -13.19 -12.25
CA LYS A 142 -1.61 -13.15 -11.65
C LYS A 142 -2.01 -11.73 -11.24
N ILE A 143 -1.11 -10.97 -10.64
CA ILE A 143 -1.40 -9.59 -10.23
C ILE A 143 -1.59 -8.70 -11.46
N GLU A 144 -0.80 -8.89 -12.53
CA GLU A 144 -0.97 -8.14 -13.79
C GLU A 144 -2.34 -8.37 -14.44
N SER A 145 -2.96 -9.55 -14.26
CA SER A 145 -4.32 -9.83 -14.75
C SER A 145 -5.42 -9.18 -13.89
N ILE A 146 -5.16 -8.97 -12.59
CA ILE A 146 -6.13 -8.36 -11.67
C ILE A 146 -5.99 -6.82 -11.66
N VAL A 147 -4.76 -6.31 -11.87
CA VAL A 147 -4.43 -4.89 -11.89
C VAL A 147 -4.01 -4.49 -13.30
N PRO A 148 -4.95 -4.25 -14.23
CA PRO A 148 -4.65 -3.89 -15.61
C PRO A 148 -3.97 -2.51 -15.72
N ALA A 149 -3.40 -2.21 -16.90
CA ALA A 149 -2.64 -0.97 -17.14
C ALA A 149 -3.44 0.31 -16.80
N LYS A 150 -4.75 0.28 -16.95
CA LYS A 150 -5.66 1.39 -16.64
C LYS A 150 -5.70 1.83 -15.17
N TYR A 151 -5.17 1.02 -14.25
CA TYR A 151 -4.96 1.47 -12.87
C TYR A 151 -3.96 2.63 -12.76
N ALA A 152 -3.11 2.83 -13.77
CA ALA A 152 -2.27 4.03 -13.84
C ALA A 152 -3.13 5.30 -13.97
N ASP A 153 -4.12 5.29 -14.86
CA ASP A 153 -5.05 6.40 -15.06
C ASP A 153 -5.84 6.68 -13.78
N LEU A 154 -6.32 5.61 -13.12
CA LEU A 154 -7.03 5.70 -11.85
C LEU A 154 -6.18 6.40 -10.77
N GLY A 155 -4.94 5.95 -10.60
CA GLY A 155 -4.01 6.55 -9.64
C GLY A 155 -3.67 8.00 -9.94
N GLN A 156 -3.55 8.37 -11.23
CA GLN A 156 -3.29 9.75 -11.65
C GLN A 156 -4.48 10.66 -11.34
N ILE A 157 -5.72 10.24 -11.67
CA ILE A 157 -6.93 11.03 -11.39
C ILE A 157 -7.08 11.23 -9.87
N ILE A 158 -6.95 10.17 -9.08
CA ILE A 158 -7.00 10.26 -7.62
C ILE A 158 -5.95 11.25 -7.09
N GLY A 159 -4.72 11.15 -7.58
CA GLY A 159 -3.63 12.07 -7.22
C GLY A 159 -3.95 13.52 -7.55
N LYS A 160 -4.52 13.79 -8.73
CA LYS A 160 -4.93 15.12 -9.19
C LYS A 160 -5.96 15.76 -8.26
N TYR A 161 -6.95 15.01 -7.79
CA TYR A 161 -8.05 15.52 -6.96
C TYR A 161 -7.81 15.40 -5.45
N ARG A 162 -6.66 14.85 -5.02
CA ARG A 162 -6.36 14.60 -3.60
C ARG A 162 -6.47 15.85 -2.72
N GLU A 163 -5.92 16.98 -3.18
CA GLU A 163 -5.98 18.23 -2.41
C GLU A 163 -7.40 18.83 -2.40
N SER A 164 -8.16 18.70 -3.47
CA SER A 164 -9.57 19.14 -3.52
C SER A 164 -10.41 18.36 -2.49
N VAL A 165 -10.23 17.04 -2.44
CA VAL A 165 -10.90 16.17 -1.44
C VAL A 165 -10.45 16.52 -0.01
N LYS A 166 -9.16 16.80 0.20
CA LYS A 166 -8.63 17.21 1.51
C LYS A 166 -9.17 18.56 1.98
N ASN A 167 -9.38 19.49 1.07
CA ASN A 167 -9.94 20.79 1.36
C ASN A 167 -11.45 20.71 1.70
N LYS A 168 -12.17 19.82 1.04
CA LYS A 168 -13.59 19.59 1.27
C LYS A 168 -13.85 18.80 2.58
N PHE A 169 -13.11 17.71 2.79
CA PHE A 169 -13.29 16.83 3.93
C PHE A 169 -12.15 17.02 4.95
N LYS A 170 -12.48 17.52 6.13
CA LYS A 170 -11.47 17.89 7.14
C LYS A 170 -10.87 16.71 7.86
N THR A 171 -11.62 15.62 8.08
CA THR A 171 -11.13 14.43 8.78
C THR A 171 -10.58 13.37 7.83
N VAL A 172 -9.68 12.52 8.33
CA VAL A 172 -9.12 11.40 7.55
C VAL A 172 -10.21 10.40 7.18
N GLY A 173 -11.13 10.11 8.12
CA GLY A 173 -12.23 9.17 7.91
C GLY A 173 -13.16 9.61 6.78
N LEU A 174 -13.58 10.88 6.75
CA LEU A 174 -14.41 11.41 5.65
C LEU A 174 -13.73 11.31 4.29
N ARG A 175 -12.44 11.63 4.22
CA ARG A 175 -11.66 11.49 2.97
C ARG A 175 -11.58 10.05 2.50
N ARG A 176 -11.35 9.12 3.44
CA ARG A 176 -11.33 7.69 3.14
C ARG A 176 -12.68 7.20 2.65
N ASN A 177 -13.77 7.51 3.38
CA ASN A 177 -15.12 7.13 3.00
C ASN A 177 -15.51 7.64 1.60
N PHE A 178 -15.11 8.87 1.27
CA PHE A 178 -15.31 9.40 -0.07
C PHE A 178 -14.60 8.56 -1.13
N TRP A 179 -13.30 8.28 -0.93
CA TRP A 179 -12.53 7.51 -1.90
C TRP A 179 -13.00 6.06 -2.02
N GLU A 180 -13.32 5.39 -0.91
CA GLU A 180 -13.80 4.00 -0.92
C GLU A 180 -15.11 3.89 -1.72
N LYS A 181 -16.09 4.76 -1.43
CA LYS A 181 -17.36 4.76 -2.16
C LYS A 181 -17.19 5.10 -3.64
N LEU A 182 -16.34 6.08 -3.95
CA LEU A 182 -16.05 6.45 -5.34
C LEU A 182 -15.41 5.27 -6.09
N LEU A 183 -14.47 4.58 -5.47
CA LEU A 183 -13.74 3.44 -6.04
C LEU A 183 -14.59 2.18 -6.17
N GLU A 184 -15.57 1.99 -5.31
CA GLU A 184 -16.55 0.88 -5.39
C GLU A 184 -17.68 1.15 -6.41
N GLY A 185 -17.75 2.37 -6.95
CA GLY A 185 -18.83 2.84 -7.83
C GLY A 185 -18.47 2.86 -9.32
N PRO A 186 -19.37 3.46 -10.14
CA PRO A 186 -19.20 3.55 -11.61
C PRO A 186 -17.92 4.30 -12.05
N PHE A 187 -17.35 5.13 -11.21
CA PHE A 187 -16.11 5.87 -11.49
C PHE A 187 -14.98 4.94 -11.91
N THR A 188 -14.73 3.88 -11.14
CA THR A 188 -13.68 2.91 -11.46
C THR A 188 -13.96 2.19 -12.78
N GLU A 189 -15.20 1.80 -13.03
CA GLU A 189 -15.59 1.14 -14.29
C GLU A 189 -15.37 2.06 -15.50
N GLN A 190 -15.72 3.33 -15.40
CA GLN A 190 -15.49 4.33 -16.45
C GLN A 190 -14.00 4.52 -16.73
N VAL A 191 -13.15 4.64 -15.69
CA VAL A 191 -11.69 4.75 -15.87
C VAL A 191 -11.14 3.49 -16.55
N LEU A 192 -11.54 2.30 -16.12
CA LEU A 192 -11.10 1.04 -16.72
C LEU A 192 -11.57 0.88 -18.16
N ALA A 193 -12.74 1.42 -18.50
CA ALA A 193 -13.24 1.49 -19.87
C ALA A 193 -12.54 2.57 -20.73
N GLY A 194 -11.70 3.44 -20.13
CA GLY A 194 -11.01 4.52 -20.82
C GLY A 194 -11.83 5.80 -20.99
N GLN A 195 -12.97 5.90 -20.35
CA GLN A 195 -13.88 7.07 -20.34
C GLN A 195 -13.41 8.09 -19.28
N LEU A 196 -12.22 8.65 -19.47
CA LEU A 196 -11.55 9.44 -18.44
C LEU A 196 -12.26 10.77 -18.15
N LYS A 197 -12.86 11.40 -19.18
CA LYS A 197 -13.59 12.67 -19.03
C LYS A 197 -14.88 12.47 -18.22
N GLU A 198 -15.62 11.44 -18.54
CA GLU A 198 -16.85 11.04 -17.85
C GLU A 198 -16.56 10.69 -16.40
N ALA A 199 -15.49 9.94 -16.16
CA ALA A 199 -15.04 9.60 -14.82
C ALA A 199 -14.64 10.83 -14.00
N GLU A 200 -13.89 11.78 -14.60
CA GLU A 200 -13.53 13.03 -13.91
C GLU A 200 -14.79 13.88 -13.61
N SER A 201 -15.74 13.97 -14.54
CA SER A 201 -17.01 14.67 -14.31
C SER A 201 -17.78 14.06 -13.15
N LEU A 202 -17.92 12.72 -13.13
CA LEU A 202 -18.57 12.01 -12.04
C LEU A 202 -17.88 12.24 -10.69
N LEU A 203 -16.54 12.27 -10.66
CA LEU A 203 -15.79 12.58 -9.44
C LEU A 203 -16.11 13.99 -8.94
N VAL A 204 -16.12 14.98 -9.84
CA VAL A 204 -16.42 16.38 -9.48
C VAL A 204 -17.84 16.51 -8.95
N GLU A 205 -18.84 15.95 -9.65
CA GLU A 205 -20.24 15.93 -9.22
C GLU A 205 -20.38 15.26 -7.85
N THR A 206 -19.73 14.11 -7.66
CA THR A 206 -19.72 13.37 -6.38
C THR A 206 -19.06 14.20 -5.26
N LEU A 207 -18.01 14.93 -5.58
CA LEU A 207 -17.33 15.80 -4.63
C LEU A 207 -18.23 17.01 -4.26
N GLU A 208 -18.99 17.56 -5.19
CA GLU A 208 -19.93 18.67 -4.95
C GLU A 208 -21.14 18.23 -4.12
N ASP A 209 -21.74 17.08 -4.44
CA ASP A 209 -22.86 16.48 -3.71
C ASP A 209 -22.41 15.64 -2.50
N SER A 210 -21.66 16.29 -1.61
CA SER A 210 -20.96 15.62 -0.52
C SER A 210 -21.86 15.19 0.66
N ASN A 211 -23.14 15.55 0.69
CA ASN A 211 -24.01 15.28 1.83
C ASN A 211 -24.22 13.79 2.13
N VAL A 212 -24.10 12.93 1.11
CA VAL A 212 -24.22 11.46 1.27
C VAL A 212 -22.98 10.84 1.94
N TYR A 213 -21.82 11.48 1.84
CA TYR A 213 -20.53 10.97 2.32
C TYR A 213 -20.19 11.44 3.74
N LEU A 214 -20.97 12.40 4.27
CA LEU A 214 -20.74 12.96 5.62
C LEU A 214 -21.39 12.12 6.73
N LYS A 215 -22.20 11.11 6.38
CA LYS A 215 -22.90 10.30 7.37
C LYS A 215 -22.06 9.09 7.77
N GLY A 216 -21.58 9.10 9.00
CA GLY A 216 -21.07 7.90 9.66
C GLY A 216 -22.20 6.94 10.02
N ASN A 217 -21.84 5.78 10.51
CA ASN A 217 -22.80 4.81 11.04
C ASN A 217 -22.23 4.11 12.28
N VAL A 218 -23.12 3.44 13.00
CA VAL A 218 -22.75 2.58 14.12
C VAL A 218 -23.24 1.17 13.84
N SER A 219 -22.33 0.20 13.86
CA SER A 219 -22.63 -1.22 13.72
C SER A 219 -22.33 -1.95 15.04
N PHE A 220 -23.36 -2.48 15.68
CA PHE A 220 -23.22 -3.36 16.84
C PHE A 220 -22.93 -4.77 16.34
N VAL A 221 -21.75 -5.29 16.65
CA VAL A 221 -21.28 -6.59 16.17
C VAL A 221 -21.18 -7.55 17.34
N SER A 222 -21.93 -8.63 17.26
CA SER A 222 -21.86 -9.73 18.22
C SER A 222 -20.58 -10.54 17.98
N THR A 223 -19.81 -10.77 19.04
CA THR A 223 -18.61 -11.62 18.99
C THR A 223 -18.87 -13.06 19.47
N GLY A 224 -20.13 -13.38 19.83
CA GLY A 224 -20.49 -14.69 20.38
C GLY A 224 -19.68 -15.01 21.63
N THR A 225 -19.14 -16.22 21.68
CA THR A 225 -18.27 -16.69 22.78
C THR A 225 -16.87 -16.02 22.78
N GLY A 226 -16.55 -15.20 21.78
CA GLY A 226 -15.21 -14.62 21.61
C GLY A 226 -14.24 -15.51 20.80
N ASP A 227 -14.75 -16.58 20.19
CA ASP A 227 -13.98 -17.41 19.28
C ASP A 227 -13.91 -16.75 17.89
N PRO A 228 -12.71 -16.44 17.36
CA PRO A 228 -12.55 -15.85 16.03
C PRO A 228 -13.16 -16.66 14.88
N GLU A 229 -13.23 -17.99 15.00
CA GLU A 229 -13.80 -18.85 13.97
C GLU A 229 -15.33 -18.74 13.88
N ASN A 230 -15.97 -18.23 14.93
CA ASN A 230 -17.42 -18.02 15.00
C ASN A 230 -17.87 -16.61 14.57
N ILE A 231 -16.96 -15.78 14.08
CA ILE A 231 -17.32 -14.46 13.53
C ILE A 231 -17.97 -14.61 12.15
N THR A 232 -19.15 -13.99 11.99
CA THR A 232 -19.81 -14.03 10.68
C THR A 232 -19.05 -13.22 9.63
N PHE A 233 -19.13 -13.61 8.35
CA PHE A 233 -18.49 -12.87 7.25
C PHE A 233 -18.95 -11.40 7.17
N LYS A 234 -20.19 -11.10 7.56
CA LYS A 234 -20.69 -9.72 7.60
C LYS A 234 -20.04 -8.93 8.72
N ALA A 235 -19.91 -9.54 9.90
CA ALA A 235 -19.21 -8.95 11.05
C ALA A 235 -17.73 -8.65 10.68
N LEU A 236 -17.02 -9.63 10.15
CA LEU A 236 -15.62 -9.48 9.75
C LEU A 236 -15.43 -8.34 8.73
N ARG A 237 -16.28 -8.25 7.69
CA ARG A 237 -16.20 -7.16 6.72
C ARG A 237 -16.40 -5.78 7.34
N LEU A 238 -17.33 -5.64 8.31
CA LEU A 238 -17.54 -4.38 9.02
C LEU A 238 -16.36 -4.04 9.92
N MET A 239 -15.83 -5.01 10.65
CA MET A 239 -14.63 -4.84 11.49
C MET A 239 -13.40 -4.40 10.66
N GLN A 240 -13.25 -4.95 9.45
CA GLN A 240 -12.15 -4.60 8.54
C GLN A 240 -12.35 -3.27 7.80
N LYS A 241 -13.56 -2.71 7.79
CA LYS A 241 -13.86 -1.40 7.20
C LYS A 241 -14.03 -0.29 8.24
N ALA A 242 -14.05 -0.61 9.53
CA ALA A 242 -14.28 0.35 10.60
C ALA A 242 -13.17 1.41 10.71
N ASP A 243 -13.56 2.63 11.06
CA ASP A 243 -12.66 3.71 11.47
C ASP A 243 -12.33 3.60 12.95
N TRP A 244 -13.37 3.27 13.73
CA TRP A 244 -13.29 3.08 15.16
C TRP A 244 -13.84 1.71 15.57
N ILE A 245 -13.06 1.01 16.37
CA ILE A 245 -13.50 -0.19 17.08
C ILE A 245 -13.70 0.20 18.54
N VAL A 246 -14.94 0.18 18.95
CA VAL A 246 -15.35 0.50 20.31
C VAL A 246 -15.71 -0.80 21.01
N TYR A 247 -15.12 -1.07 22.16
CA TYR A 247 -15.31 -2.35 22.86
C TYR A 247 -15.10 -2.19 24.37
N ASP A 248 -15.60 -3.12 25.13
CA ASP A 248 -15.31 -3.24 26.56
C ASP A 248 -14.22 -4.30 26.82
N LYS A 249 -13.69 -4.31 28.04
CA LYS A 249 -12.57 -5.18 28.42
C LYS A 249 -12.87 -6.68 28.34
N SER A 250 -14.13 -7.07 28.16
CA SER A 250 -14.52 -8.49 28.05
C SER A 250 -14.28 -9.06 26.64
N VAL A 251 -14.08 -8.20 25.64
CA VAL A 251 -13.79 -8.64 24.25
C VAL A 251 -12.38 -9.19 24.19
N PRO A 252 -12.18 -10.45 23.76
CA PRO A 252 -10.85 -11.06 23.66
C PRO A 252 -9.95 -10.39 22.61
N ASP A 253 -8.65 -10.34 22.89
CA ASP A 253 -7.65 -9.78 21.98
C ASP A 253 -7.68 -10.46 20.59
N SER A 254 -7.95 -11.77 20.53
CA SER A 254 -8.08 -12.52 19.28
C SER A 254 -9.17 -12.00 18.35
N ILE A 255 -10.22 -11.39 18.88
CA ILE A 255 -11.27 -10.71 18.12
C ILE A 255 -10.77 -9.33 17.64
N ILE A 256 -10.06 -8.59 18.49
CA ILE A 256 -9.49 -7.29 18.13
C ILE A 256 -8.47 -7.44 16.99
N GLU A 257 -7.68 -8.52 16.97
CA GLU A 257 -6.73 -8.83 15.89
C GLU A 257 -7.38 -9.04 14.52
N LEU A 258 -8.68 -9.39 14.45
CA LEU A 258 -9.44 -9.49 13.20
C LEU A 258 -9.87 -8.13 12.64
N CYS A 259 -9.83 -7.09 13.46
CA CYS A 259 -10.19 -5.74 13.05
C CYS A 259 -9.14 -5.14 12.09
N ARG A 260 -9.50 -4.04 11.45
CA ARG A 260 -8.56 -3.30 10.63
C ARG A 260 -7.37 -2.81 11.47
N ARG A 261 -6.14 -3.06 11.00
CA ARG A 261 -4.91 -2.78 11.75
C ARG A 261 -4.69 -1.30 12.09
N ASP A 262 -5.20 -0.41 11.26
CA ASP A 262 -5.10 1.04 11.42
C ASP A 262 -6.42 1.69 11.87
N ALA A 263 -7.38 0.90 12.36
CA ALA A 263 -8.54 1.42 13.05
C ALA A 263 -8.15 1.97 14.43
N ASP A 264 -8.77 3.09 14.81
CA ASP A 264 -8.64 3.61 16.16
C ASP A 264 -9.40 2.71 17.15
N LEU A 265 -8.77 2.37 18.26
CA LEU A 265 -9.33 1.50 19.29
C LEU A 265 -9.78 2.33 20.49
N LEU A 266 -11.01 2.11 20.95
CA LEU A 266 -11.56 2.80 22.11
C LEU A 266 -12.17 1.77 23.08
N ILE A 267 -11.59 1.69 24.25
CA ILE A 267 -12.19 0.94 25.36
C ILE A 267 -13.18 1.86 26.06
N VAL A 268 -14.42 1.44 26.18
CA VAL A 268 -15.48 2.19 26.84
C VAL A 268 -16.07 1.38 27.97
N ASP A 269 -16.53 2.07 29.00
CA ASP A 269 -17.49 1.50 29.92
C ASP A 269 -18.82 1.34 29.19
N ALA A 270 -19.56 0.28 29.50
CA ALA A 270 -20.67 -0.23 28.67
C ALA A 270 -21.74 0.81 28.28
N GLU A 271 -21.84 1.95 28.95
CA GLU A 271 -22.97 2.89 28.87
C GLU A 271 -22.72 4.16 28.04
N ASP A 272 -21.53 4.38 27.46
CA ASP A 272 -21.20 5.64 26.77
C ASP A 272 -21.70 5.69 25.31
N THR A 273 -23.01 5.91 25.13
CA THR A 273 -23.63 6.11 23.80
C THR A 273 -23.21 7.43 23.17
N ASN A 274 -22.95 8.47 23.96
CA ASN A 274 -22.62 9.80 23.44
C ASN A 274 -21.35 9.76 22.58
N LYS A 275 -20.37 8.95 22.97
CA LYS A 275 -19.14 8.82 22.20
C LYS A 275 -19.38 8.14 20.84
N LEU A 276 -20.26 7.15 20.76
CA LEU A 276 -20.65 6.51 19.49
C LEU A 276 -21.34 7.54 18.57
N ILE A 277 -22.22 8.36 19.13
CA ILE A 277 -22.96 9.42 18.41
C ILE A 277 -21.98 10.50 17.90
N GLU A 278 -21.04 10.95 18.73
CA GLU A 278 -20.02 11.93 18.36
C GLU A 278 -19.20 11.44 17.16
N LEU A 279 -18.63 10.24 17.28
CA LEU A 279 -17.82 9.64 16.22
C LEU A 279 -18.61 9.49 14.92
N ALA A 280 -19.85 9.00 15.00
CA ALA A 280 -20.67 8.84 13.80
C ALA A 280 -21.10 10.18 13.19
N LYS A 281 -21.34 11.24 13.99
CA LYS A 281 -21.60 12.60 13.48
C LYS A 281 -20.38 13.17 12.75
N ASP A 282 -19.18 12.78 13.16
CA ASP A 282 -17.93 13.11 12.47
C ASP A 282 -17.69 12.28 11.19
N GLY A 283 -18.71 11.51 10.76
CA GLY A 283 -18.67 10.72 9.53
C GLY A 283 -17.90 9.40 9.65
N GLN A 284 -17.57 8.96 10.88
CA GLN A 284 -16.80 7.75 11.11
C GLN A 284 -17.66 6.49 10.99
N GLN A 285 -17.05 5.40 10.48
CA GLN A 285 -17.63 4.05 10.51
C GLN A 285 -17.29 3.41 11.86
N VAL A 286 -18.23 3.35 12.76
CA VAL A 286 -18.02 2.86 14.12
C VAL A 286 -18.52 1.43 14.24
N VAL A 287 -17.66 0.54 14.72
CA VAL A 287 -18.06 -0.82 15.12
C VAL A 287 -17.99 -0.93 16.63
N ARG A 288 -19.12 -1.22 17.27
CA ARG A 288 -19.22 -1.56 18.68
C ARG A 288 -19.23 -3.08 18.82
N LEU A 289 -18.15 -3.65 19.34
CA LEU A 289 -18.05 -5.09 19.62
C LEU A 289 -18.76 -5.43 20.92
N ILE A 290 -19.58 -6.47 20.90
CA ILE A 290 -20.40 -6.94 22.02
C ILE A 290 -20.15 -8.44 22.23
N VAL A 291 -19.73 -8.83 23.41
CA VAL A 291 -19.62 -10.25 23.77
C VAL A 291 -21.02 -10.85 23.89
N GLY A 292 -21.21 -12.04 23.42
CA GLY A 292 -22.51 -12.70 23.33
C GLY A 292 -23.34 -12.22 22.14
N ASN A 293 -24.65 -12.15 22.30
CA ASN A 293 -25.59 -11.75 21.25
C ASN A 293 -26.05 -10.32 21.43
N ALA A 294 -25.57 -9.40 20.57
CA ALA A 294 -25.95 -7.99 20.61
C ALA A 294 -27.47 -7.76 20.48
N ALA A 295 -28.16 -8.59 19.70
CA ALA A 295 -29.61 -8.45 19.49
C ALA A 295 -30.45 -8.76 20.76
N GLN A 296 -29.89 -9.49 21.71
CA GLN A 296 -30.56 -9.81 22.99
C GLN A 296 -30.03 -8.96 24.16
N ASN A 297 -29.09 -8.10 23.92
CA ASN A 297 -28.48 -7.26 24.95
C ASN A 297 -29.30 -6.00 25.16
N LYS A 298 -29.85 -5.82 26.38
CA LYS A 298 -30.70 -4.67 26.73
C LYS A 298 -30.00 -3.33 26.58
N LEU A 299 -28.68 -3.27 26.90
CA LEU A 299 -27.90 -2.06 26.74
C LEU A 299 -27.76 -1.67 25.26
N VAL A 300 -27.50 -2.67 24.39
CA VAL A 300 -27.48 -2.42 22.94
C VAL A 300 -28.78 -1.91 22.41
N ALA A 301 -29.91 -2.43 22.90
CA ALA A 301 -31.24 -1.95 22.51
C ALA A 301 -31.46 -0.46 22.89
N THR A 302 -31.02 -0.05 24.08
CA THR A 302 -31.05 1.36 24.52
C THR A 302 -30.15 2.22 23.65
N GLN A 303 -28.88 1.85 23.49
CA GLN A 303 -27.91 2.58 22.66
C GLN A 303 -28.38 2.70 21.20
N PHE A 304 -28.95 1.62 20.65
CA PHE A 304 -29.47 1.60 19.29
C PHE A 304 -30.60 2.63 19.13
N THR A 305 -31.53 2.72 20.10
CA THR A 305 -32.61 3.68 20.09
C THR A 305 -32.09 5.12 20.15
N GLU A 306 -31.18 5.44 21.07
CA GLU A 306 -30.57 6.75 21.20
C GLU A 306 -29.82 7.19 19.91
N ILE A 307 -29.12 6.26 19.26
CA ILE A 307 -28.42 6.52 18.00
C ILE A 307 -29.39 6.78 16.85
N MET A 308 -30.53 6.04 16.80
CA MET A 308 -31.58 6.27 15.81
C MET A 308 -32.28 7.61 16.04
N GLU A 309 -32.53 8.00 17.28
CA GLU A 309 -33.08 9.33 17.65
C GLU A 309 -32.13 10.46 17.23
N ALA A 310 -30.79 10.23 17.28
CA ALA A 310 -29.77 11.15 16.77
C ALA A 310 -29.68 11.17 15.24
N GLN A 311 -30.60 10.47 14.52
CA GLN A 311 -30.63 10.35 13.05
C GLN A 311 -29.34 9.75 12.42
N ILE A 312 -28.68 8.87 13.15
CA ILE A 312 -27.48 8.14 12.71
C ILE A 312 -27.92 6.75 12.23
N SER A 313 -27.43 6.35 11.05
CA SER A 313 -27.64 5.00 10.54
C SER A 313 -27.00 3.98 11.46
N SER A 314 -27.77 2.99 11.90
CA SER A 314 -27.24 1.92 12.75
C SER A 314 -27.79 0.56 12.36
N GLN A 315 -27.04 -0.50 12.69
CA GLN A 315 -27.42 -1.88 12.47
C GLN A 315 -26.88 -2.78 13.58
N ILE A 316 -27.60 -3.87 13.81
CA ILE A 316 -27.16 -4.93 14.73
C ILE A 316 -26.81 -6.17 13.90
N ILE A 317 -25.62 -6.70 14.11
CA ILE A 317 -25.12 -7.91 13.44
C ILE A 317 -25.16 -9.05 14.45
N PRO A 318 -26.03 -10.04 14.26
CA PRO A 318 -26.12 -11.17 15.16
C PRO A 318 -24.84 -12.03 15.06
N GLY A 319 -24.45 -12.63 16.16
CA GLY A 319 -23.44 -13.69 16.22
C GLY A 319 -24.01 -15.07 15.94
N VAL A 320 -23.14 -16.07 15.93
CA VAL A 320 -23.56 -17.47 15.95
C VAL A 320 -24.20 -17.75 17.33
N PRO A 321 -25.40 -18.32 17.37
CA PRO A 321 -26.06 -18.64 18.65
C PRO A 321 -25.20 -19.62 19.48
N GLU A 322 -25.16 -19.42 20.78
CA GLU A 322 -24.71 -20.44 21.71
C GLU A 322 -25.77 -21.57 21.78
N HIS A 323 -25.33 -22.80 21.67
CA HIS A 323 -26.18 -23.99 21.82
C HIS A 323 -26.34 -24.38 23.29
#